data_df77e084e391bcceb22942f34310ae2f
#
_entry.id   df77e084e391bcceb22942f34310ae2f
#
_cell.length_a   1.000
_cell.length_b   1.000
_cell.length_c   1.000
_cell.angle_alpha   90.00
_cell.angle_beta   90.00
_cell.angle_gamma   90.00
#
_symmetry.space_group_name_H-M   'P 1'
#
loop_
_entity.id
_entity.type
_entity.pdbx_description
1 polymer ?
#
loop_
_entity_poly.entity_id
_entity_poly.type
_entity_poly.pdbx_seq_one_letter_code
_entity_poly.pdbx_strand_id
1 'polypeptide(L)'
;MAERTDQLSRDDEVGDVDLDAIMNEQADATDESDTSGGIRGRIGRRVGSVFSIRTFGLALVLTIGLAFVVSSVIPFVPDNLTGLVGVFLGGGAIGLASDARRYLEVGAAALMAGALTVLLSNFTIAVFGPGVPLVALGAGSSGVAGLLGHYVGRDLRAGLTREIE
;
A
#
# COMPACT_ATOMS: atom_id res chain seq x y z
N MET A 1 -28.15 62.00 20.74
CA MET A 1 -28.28 61.01 21.80
C MET A 1 -29.16 59.85 21.35
N ALA A 2 -28.71 59.10 20.38
CA ALA A 2 -29.45 57.96 19.81
C ALA A 2 -28.51 56.82 19.34
N GLU A 3 -27.39 56.61 20.04
CA GLU A 3 -26.42 55.56 19.67
C GLU A 3 -26.08 54.60 20.81
N ARG A 4 -26.94 54.52 21.83
CA ARG A 4 -26.64 53.70 23.03
C ARG A 4 -27.64 52.58 23.30
N THR A 5 -28.59 52.36 22.39
CA THR A 5 -29.64 51.35 22.55
C THR A 5 -29.46 50.11 21.65
N ASP A 6 -28.50 50.11 20.71
CA ASP A 6 -28.29 48.98 19.80
C ASP A 6 -27.27 47.94 20.28
N GLN A 7 -26.66 48.16 21.48
CA GLN A 7 -25.68 47.21 22.01
C GLN A 7 -26.26 46.25 23.06
N LEU A 8 -27.50 46.42 23.47
CA LEU A 8 -28.12 45.56 24.52
C LEU A 8 -29.01 44.45 23.94
N SER A 9 -29.15 44.38 22.60
CA SER A 9 -29.91 43.29 21.97
C SER A 9 -29.02 42.18 21.42
N ARG A 10 -27.74 42.16 21.75
CA ARG A 10 -26.76 41.19 21.24
C ARG A 10 -26.31 40.13 22.25
N ASP A 11 -26.78 40.23 23.49
CA ASP A 11 -26.36 39.32 24.58
C ASP A 11 -27.36 38.19 24.90
N ASP A 12 -28.49 38.08 24.17
CA ASP A 12 -29.48 37.02 24.41
C ASP A 12 -29.45 35.89 23.37
N GLU A 13 -28.42 35.82 22.53
CA GLU A 13 -28.27 34.74 21.54
C GLU A 13 -27.06 33.83 21.82
N VAL A 14 -26.78 33.63 23.12
CA VAL A 14 -25.83 32.61 23.58
C VAL A 14 -26.62 31.48 24.26
N GLY A 15 -27.28 30.64 23.48
CA GLY A 15 -28.09 29.57 24.04
C GLY A 15 -28.53 28.43 23.15
N ASP A 16 -28.14 28.44 21.89
CA ASP A 16 -28.38 27.24 21.07
C ASP A 16 -27.07 26.79 20.45
N VAL A 17 -26.32 26.00 21.19
CA VAL A 17 -25.16 25.30 20.67
C VAL A 17 -25.70 24.18 19.77
N ASP A 18 -25.71 24.45 18.47
CA ASP A 18 -26.14 23.51 17.44
C ASP A 18 -25.19 22.31 17.43
N LEU A 19 -25.55 21.31 18.24
CA LEU A 19 -24.78 20.05 18.35
C LEU A 19 -24.72 19.32 17.01
N ASP A 20 -25.68 19.54 16.12
CA ASP A 20 -25.68 18.96 14.76
C ASP A 20 -24.64 19.65 13.90
N ALA A 21 -24.37 20.96 14.07
CA ALA A 21 -23.29 21.63 13.39
C ALA A 21 -21.93 21.16 13.86
N ILE A 22 -21.75 20.96 15.19
CA ILE A 22 -20.49 20.44 15.76
C ILE A 22 -20.25 18.97 15.35
N MET A 23 -21.28 18.16 15.32
CA MET A 23 -21.17 16.77 14.89
C MET A 23 -20.90 16.64 13.37
N ASN A 24 -21.44 17.54 12.56
CA ASN A 24 -21.17 17.58 11.12
C ASN A 24 -19.76 18.11 10.82
N GLU A 25 -19.30 19.10 11.57
CA GLU A 25 -17.94 19.63 11.48
C GLU A 25 -16.88 18.58 11.92
N GLN A 26 -17.24 17.71 12.87
CA GLN A 26 -16.39 16.60 13.31
C GLN A 26 -16.42 15.40 12.36
N ALA A 27 -17.48 15.23 11.58
CA ALA A 27 -17.57 14.25 10.50
C ALA A 27 -16.78 14.71 9.26
N ASP A 28 -16.80 16.00 8.91
CA ASP A 28 -15.98 16.59 7.86
C ASP A 28 -14.49 16.70 8.25
N ALA A 29 -14.17 16.85 9.53
CA ALA A 29 -12.77 16.89 10.02
C ALA A 29 -12.05 15.53 9.88
N THR A 30 -12.75 14.43 9.67
CA THR A 30 -12.15 13.13 9.35
C THR A 30 -11.82 12.97 7.86
N ASP A 31 -12.37 13.82 6.99
CA ASP A 31 -12.07 13.84 5.55
C ASP A 31 -11.14 15.01 5.14
N GLU A 32 -10.96 16.03 5.99
CA GLU A 32 -10.11 17.20 5.72
C GLU A 32 -8.76 17.21 6.45
N SER A 33 -8.09 16.08 6.55
CA SER A 33 -6.65 16.09 6.91
C SER A 33 -5.73 16.47 5.73
N ASP A 34 -6.21 17.23 4.73
CA ASP A 34 -5.47 17.53 3.50
C ASP A 34 -5.16 19.02 3.27
N THR A 35 -5.21 19.86 4.32
CA THR A 35 -4.81 21.29 4.20
C THR A 35 -3.48 21.61 4.90
N SER A 36 -2.51 20.72 4.86
CA SER A 36 -1.11 21.15 5.04
C SER A 36 -0.50 21.42 3.67
N GLY A 37 -0.54 22.69 3.23
CA GLY A 37 0.03 23.19 1.97
C GLY A 37 1.56 23.12 1.91
N GLY A 38 2.17 22.10 2.48
CA GLY A 38 3.58 21.81 2.42
C GLY A 38 3.92 20.76 1.36
N ILE A 39 5.21 20.54 1.16
CA ILE A 39 5.77 19.51 0.25
C ILE A 39 5.14 18.14 0.50
N ARG A 40 4.78 17.80 1.75
CA ARG A 40 4.08 16.56 2.12
C ARG A 40 2.68 16.44 1.50
N GLY A 41 1.88 17.51 1.46
CA GLY A 41 0.55 17.48 0.85
C GLY A 41 0.59 17.38 -0.68
N ARG A 42 1.63 17.95 -1.32
CA ARG A 42 1.84 17.81 -2.79
C ARG A 42 2.33 16.40 -3.16
N ILE A 43 3.20 15.80 -2.34
CA ILE A 43 3.67 14.42 -2.51
C ILE A 43 2.51 13.45 -2.23
N GLY A 44 1.74 13.63 -1.17
CA GLY A 44 0.60 12.79 -0.82
C GLY A 44 -0.46 12.75 -1.92
N ARG A 45 -0.82 13.90 -2.50
CA ARG A 45 -1.75 13.97 -3.63
C ARG A 45 -1.23 13.29 -4.90
N ARG A 46 0.06 13.45 -5.22
CA ARG A 46 0.67 12.75 -6.37
C ARG A 46 0.81 11.25 -6.14
N VAL A 47 1.17 10.82 -4.93
CA VAL A 47 1.26 9.40 -4.59
C VAL A 47 -0.13 8.76 -4.51
N GLY A 48 -1.12 9.44 -3.93
CA GLY A 48 -2.50 8.94 -3.85
C GLY A 48 -3.19 8.78 -5.20
N SER A 49 -2.84 9.60 -6.21
CA SER A 49 -3.37 9.44 -7.57
C SER A 49 -2.72 8.31 -8.36
N VAL A 50 -1.50 7.89 -7.99
CA VAL A 50 -0.72 6.85 -8.67
C VAL A 50 -0.76 5.52 -7.92
N PHE A 51 -1.01 5.54 -6.60
CA PHE A 51 -0.96 4.36 -5.73
C PHE A 51 -2.36 3.94 -5.30
N SER A 52 -2.76 2.72 -5.65
CA SER A 52 -4.03 2.13 -5.24
C SER A 52 -3.84 1.18 -4.07
N ILE A 53 -4.34 1.55 -2.89
CA ILE A 53 -4.27 0.72 -1.68
C ILE A 53 -4.96 -0.63 -1.86
N ARG A 54 -6.04 -0.68 -2.66
CA ARG A 54 -6.75 -1.93 -2.95
C ARG A 54 -5.88 -2.87 -3.78
N THR A 55 -5.21 -2.35 -4.80
CA THR A 55 -4.28 -3.14 -5.64
C THR A 55 -3.07 -3.59 -4.85
N PHE A 56 -2.52 -2.71 -4.01
CA PHE A 56 -1.43 -3.07 -3.10
C PHE A 56 -1.82 -4.21 -2.15
N GLY A 57 -2.99 -4.11 -1.51
CA GLY A 57 -3.50 -5.16 -0.62
C GLY A 57 -3.71 -6.49 -1.35
N LEU A 58 -4.30 -6.46 -2.54
CA LEU A 58 -4.49 -7.64 -3.37
C LEU A 58 -3.14 -8.23 -3.81
N ALA A 59 -2.19 -7.38 -4.21
CA ALA A 59 -0.84 -7.79 -4.57
C ALA A 59 -0.14 -8.48 -3.40
N LEU A 60 -0.23 -7.90 -2.20
CA LEU A 60 0.37 -8.45 -0.99
C LEU A 60 -0.21 -9.83 -0.65
N VAL A 61 -1.54 -9.96 -0.62
CA VAL A 61 -2.22 -11.22 -0.31
C VAL A 61 -1.88 -12.29 -1.36
N LEU A 62 -1.90 -11.93 -2.64
CA LEU A 62 -1.58 -12.85 -3.73
C LEU A 62 -0.11 -13.30 -3.67
N THR A 63 0.80 -12.38 -3.42
CA THR A 63 2.24 -12.67 -3.30
C THR A 63 2.54 -13.60 -2.13
N ILE A 64 2.00 -13.31 -0.95
CA ILE A 64 2.17 -14.15 0.25
C ILE A 64 1.49 -15.51 0.04
N GLY A 65 0.28 -15.53 -0.50
CA GLY A 65 -0.47 -16.76 -0.76
C GLY A 65 0.25 -17.68 -1.73
N LEU A 66 0.77 -17.14 -2.85
CA LEU A 66 1.55 -17.94 -3.81
C LEU A 66 2.90 -18.38 -3.25
N ALA A 67 3.59 -17.54 -2.46
CA ALA A 67 4.81 -17.96 -1.80
C ALA A 67 4.54 -19.15 -0.84
N PHE A 68 3.44 -19.11 -0.08
CA PHE A 68 3.04 -20.22 0.79
C PHE A 68 2.69 -21.48 0.00
N VAL A 69 1.93 -21.36 -1.10
CA VAL A 69 1.59 -22.51 -1.96
C VAL A 69 2.84 -23.14 -2.57
N VAL A 70 3.76 -22.33 -3.11
CA VAL A 70 5.02 -22.84 -3.71
C VAL A 70 5.87 -23.55 -2.66
N SER A 71 6.00 -22.97 -1.46
CA SER A 71 6.75 -23.61 -0.34
C SER A 71 6.11 -24.92 0.10
N SER A 72 4.79 -25.04 0.03
CA SER A 72 4.07 -26.27 0.40
C SER A 72 4.22 -27.37 -0.65
N VAL A 73 4.36 -27.02 -1.93
CA VAL A 73 4.46 -27.98 -3.04
C VAL A 73 5.89 -28.50 -3.22
N ILE A 74 6.90 -27.70 -2.88
CA ILE A 74 8.32 -28.03 -3.13
C ILE A 74 9.09 -28.07 -1.79
N PRO A 75 8.91 -29.10 -0.96
CA PRO A 75 9.48 -29.13 0.41
C PRO A 75 11.00 -29.35 0.43
N PHE A 76 11.63 -29.70 -0.70
CA PHE A 76 13.07 -29.98 -0.76
C PHE A 76 13.92 -28.76 -1.14
N VAL A 77 13.30 -27.62 -1.46
CA VAL A 77 13.98 -26.38 -1.80
C VAL A 77 14.00 -25.47 -0.57
N PRO A 78 15.12 -24.80 -0.27
CA PRO A 78 15.16 -23.84 0.84
C PRO A 78 14.05 -22.78 0.75
N ASP A 79 13.41 -22.48 1.87
CA ASP A 79 12.26 -21.55 1.98
C ASP A 79 12.52 -20.18 1.34
N ASN A 80 13.77 -19.71 1.40
CA ASN A 80 14.16 -18.44 0.78
C ASN A 80 14.01 -18.46 -0.75
N LEU A 81 14.30 -19.58 -1.41
CA LEU A 81 14.18 -19.72 -2.86
C LEU A 81 12.72 -19.95 -3.26
N THR A 82 11.99 -20.80 -2.55
CA THR A 82 10.55 -21.02 -2.79
C THR A 82 9.75 -19.75 -2.57
N GLY A 83 10.11 -18.97 -1.55
CA GLY A 83 9.54 -17.66 -1.31
C GLY A 83 9.74 -16.68 -2.48
N LEU A 84 10.96 -16.59 -3.02
CA LEU A 84 11.27 -15.74 -4.18
C LEU A 84 10.48 -16.17 -5.43
N VAL A 85 10.37 -17.48 -5.69
CA VAL A 85 9.57 -18.00 -6.81
C VAL A 85 8.10 -17.64 -6.61
N GLY A 86 7.56 -17.79 -5.41
CA GLY A 86 6.19 -17.40 -5.08
C GLY A 86 5.93 -15.91 -5.29
N VAL A 87 6.87 -15.05 -4.86
CA VAL A 87 6.80 -13.60 -5.08
C VAL A 87 6.85 -13.26 -6.57
N PHE A 88 7.72 -13.92 -7.34
CA PHE A 88 7.81 -13.76 -8.78
C PHE A 88 6.48 -14.15 -9.47
N LEU A 89 5.92 -15.30 -9.11
CA LEU A 89 4.63 -15.74 -9.64
C LEU A 89 3.48 -14.81 -9.23
N GLY A 90 3.49 -14.30 -8.01
CA GLY A 90 2.51 -13.32 -7.54
C GLY A 90 2.54 -12.02 -8.34
N GLY A 91 3.74 -11.49 -8.55
CA GLY A 91 3.96 -10.35 -9.43
C GLY A 91 3.51 -10.63 -10.86
N GLY A 92 3.85 -11.81 -11.38
CA GLY A 92 3.46 -12.28 -12.71
C GLY A 92 1.95 -12.40 -12.90
N ALA A 93 1.25 -12.96 -11.93
CA ALA A 93 -0.21 -13.09 -11.96
C ALA A 93 -0.90 -11.72 -12.02
N ILE A 94 -0.39 -10.73 -11.27
CA ILE A 94 -0.90 -9.37 -11.33
C ILE A 94 -0.57 -8.72 -12.67
N GLY A 95 0.63 -8.96 -13.20
CA GLY A 95 1.03 -8.50 -14.53
C GLY A 95 0.14 -9.04 -15.65
N LEU A 96 -0.25 -10.31 -15.55
CA LEU A 96 -1.21 -10.93 -16.47
C LEU A 96 -2.63 -10.37 -16.32
N ALA A 97 -3.07 -10.08 -15.08
CA ALA A 97 -4.42 -9.63 -14.78
C ALA A 97 -4.65 -8.14 -15.04
N SER A 98 -3.60 -7.30 -15.03
CA SER A 98 -3.73 -5.84 -15.06
C SER A 98 -3.16 -5.21 -16.32
N ASP A 99 -3.94 -4.36 -16.99
CA ASP A 99 -3.50 -3.51 -18.11
C ASP A 99 -2.68 -2.31 -17.65
N ALA A 100 -2.87 -1.88 -16.41
CA ALA A 100 -2.23 -0.71 -15.84
C ALA A 100 -0.78 -1.00 -15.42
N ARG A 101 0.08 0.01 -15.53
CA ARG A 101 1.48 -0.02 -15.08
C ARG A 101 1.54 0.13 -13.56
N ARG A 102 1.27 -0.94 -12.81
CA ARG A 102 1.20 -0.96 -11.34
C ARG A 102 2.51 -1.42 -10.68
N TYR A 103 3.64 -0.96 -11.21
CA TYR A 103 4.97 -1.35 -10.72
C TYR A 103 5.21 -0.95 -9.27
N LEU A 104 4.68 0.21 -8.84
CA LEU A 104 4.87 0.72 -7.48
C LEU A 104 4.13 -0.15 -6.45
N GLU A 105 2.88 -0.50 -6.73
CA GLU A 105 2.07 -1.32 -5.83
C GLU A 105 2.63 -2.74 -5.72
N VAL A 106 2.99 -3.35 -6.86
CA VAL A 106 3.56 -4.70 -6.89
C VAL A 106 4.95 -4.72 -6.26
N GLY A 107 5.79 -3.72 -6.57
CA GLY A 107 7.12 -3.59 -5.97
C GLY A 107 7.06 -3.39 -4.46
N ALA A 108 6.19 -2.49 -3.97
CA ALA A 108 5.98 -2.27 -2.55
C ALA A 108 5.42 -3.50 -1.84
N ALA A 109 4.47 -4.21 -2.46
CA ALA A 109 3.91 -5.45 -1.91
C ALA A 109 4.98 -6.55 -1.82
N ALA A 110 5.81 -6.71 -2.85
CA ALA A 110 6.89 -7.69 -2.88
C ALA A 110 7.99 -7.38 -1.84
N LEU A 111 8.39 -6.10 -1.70
CA LEU A 111 9.31 -5.63 -0.66
C LEU A 111 8.78 -5.98 0.74
N MET A 112 7.51 -5.68 0.99
CA MET A 112 6.86 -5.93 2.28
C MET A 112 6.72 -7.43 2.56
N ALA A 113 6.32 -8.22 1.57
CA ALA A 113 6.23 -9.68 1.69
C ALA A 113 7.60 -10.30 2.01
N GLY A 114 8.66 -9.86 1.33
CA GLY A 114 10.02 -10.32 1.58
C GLY A 114 10.54 -9.94 2.97
N ALA A 115 10.29 -8.69 3.40
CA ALA A 115 10.64 -8.25 4.75
C ALA A 115 9.94 -9.09 5.83
N LEU A 116 8.63 -9.32 5.68
CA LEU A 116 7.84 -10.13 6.59
C LEU A 116 8.32 -11.60 6.62
N THR A 117 8.60 -12.18 5.46
CA THR A 117 9.10 -13.56 5.35
C THR A 117 10.41 -13.70 6.12
N VAL A 118 11.37 -12.80 5.91
CA VAL A 118 12.67 -12.84 6.61
C VAL A 118 12.49 -12.64 8.10
N LEU A 119 11.65 -11.69 8.53
CA LEU A 119 11.36 -11.45 9.95
C LEU A 119 10.75 -12.69 10.62
N LEU A 120 9.80 -13.35 9.98
CA LEU A 120 9.13 -14.52 10.54
C LEU A 120 10.03 -15.74 10.54
N SER A 121 10.76 -16.00 9.46
CA SER A 121 11.64 -17.17 9.32
C SER A 121 12.92 -17.06 10.16
N ASN A 122 13.40 -15.84 10.42
CA ASN A 122 14.65 -15.58 11.13
C ASN A 122 14.46 -14.64 12.32
N PHE A 123 13.33 -14.76 13.02
CA PHE A 123 12.96 -13.84 14.10
C PHE A 123 14.06 -13.60 15.12
N THR A 124 14.73 -14.70 15.57
CA THR A 124 15.80 -14.59 16.56
C THR A 124 16.99 -13.78 16.04
N ILE A 125 17.42 -14.03 14.80
CA ILE A 125 18.54 -13.31 14.18
C ILE A 125 18.12 -11.86 13.84
N ALA A 126 16.87 -11.65 13.45
CA ALA A 126 16.36 -10.34 13.14
C ALA A 126 16.30 -9.41 14.37
N VAL A 127 15.99 -9.97 15.55
CA VAL A 127 15.86 -9.21 16.81
C VAL A 127 17.19 -9.07 17.54
N PHE A 128 17.97 -10.15 17.65
CA PHE A 128 19.18 -10.22 18.50
C PHE A 128 20.50 -10.17 17.71
N GLY A 129 20.44 -10.20 16.36
CA GLY A 129 21.61 -10.19 15.48
C GLY A 129 21.59 -9.03 14.48
N PRO A 130 22.29 -9.16 13.34
CA PRO A 130 22.30 -8.16 12.27
C PRO A 130 20.99 -8.16 11.47
N GLY A 131 19.87 -7.90 12.15
CA GLY A 131 18.52 -8.01 11.59
C GLY A 131 18.24 -7.04 10.43
N VAL A 132 18.71 -5.78 10.55
CA VAL A 132 18.43 -4.75 9.51
C VAL A 132 18.99 -5.13 8.15
N PRO A 133 20.29 -5.50 7.99
CA PRO A 133 20.79 -5.93 6.68
C PRO A 133 20.15 -7.21 6.18
N LEU A 134 19.79 -8.14 7.05
CA LEU A 134 19.11 -9.37 6.67
C LEU A 134 17.71 -9.08 6.08
N VAL A 135 16.92 -8.26 6.77
CA VAL A 135 15.60 -7.84 6.31
C VAL A 135 15.69 -7.01 5.02
N ALA A 136 16.68 -6.12 4.91
CA ALA A 136 16.90 -5.32 3.71
C ALA A 136 17.24 -6.19 2.49
N LEU A 137 18.07 -7.23 2.66
CA LEU A 137 18.37 -8.17 1.59
C LEU A 137 17.13 -8.97 1.18
N GLY A 138 16.34 -9.48 2.15
CA GLY A 138 15.12 -10.22 1.88
C GLY A 138 14.06 -9.35 1.19
N ALA A 139 13.86 -8.14 1.65
CA ALA A 139 12.98 -7.17 1.01
C ALA A 139 13.45 -6.84 -0.39
N GLY A 140 14.73 -6.46 -0.55
CA GLY A 140 15.28 -6.06 -1.85
C GLY A 140 15.21 -7.16 -2.90
N SER A 141 15.62 -8.39 -2.56
CA SER A 141 15.54 -9.54 -3.46
C SER A 141 14.10 -9.86 -3.87
N SER A 142 13.17 -9.83 -2.91
CA SER A 142 11.74 -10.04 -3.17
C SER A 142 11.14 -8.91 -4.01
N GLY A 143 11.52 -7.66 -3.76
CA GLY A 143 11.11 -6.52 -4.58
C GLY A 143 11.51 -6.68 -6.04
N VAL A 144 12.77 -7.05 -6.29
CA VAL A 144 13.27 -7.34 -7.65
C VAL A 144 12.52 -8.52 -8.27
N ALA A 145 12.34 -9.62 -7.54
CA ALA A 145 11.61 -10.79 -8.04
C ALA A 145 10.15 -10.45 -8.42
N GLY A 146 9.44 -9.69 -7.58
CA GLY A 146 8.07 -9.26 -7.84
C GLY A 146 7.95 -8.34 -9.05
N LEU A 147 8.87 -7.38 -9.20
CA LEU A 147 8.91 -6.49 -10.37
C LEU A 147 9.20 -7.24 -11.66
N LEU A 148 10.18 -8.17 -11.64
CA LEU A 148 10.48 -9.02 -12.79
C LEU A 148 9.29 -9.90 -13.13
N GLY A 149 8.63 -10.51 -12.14
CA GLY A 149 7.42 -11.28 -12.33
C GLY A 149 6.32 -10.45 -13.00
N HIS A 150 6.07 -9.25 -12.49
CA HIS A 150 5.08 -8.34 -13.06
C HIS A 150 5.39 -7.95 -14.51
N TYR A 151 6.67 -7.69 -14.81
CA TYR A 151 7.12 -7.38 -16.17
C TYR A 151 6.87 -8.55 -17.11
N VAL A 152 7.31 -9.76 -16.73
CA VAL A 152 7.12 -10.99 -17.52
C VAL A 152 5.64 -11.32 -17.69
N GLY A 153 4.84 -11.23 -16.63
CA GLY A 153 3.40 -11.47 -16.69
C GLY A 153 2.69 -10.54 -17.65
N ARG A 154 3.08 -9.28 -17.67
CA ARG A 154 2.54 -8.29 -18.58
C ARG A 154 2.97 -8.55 -20.05
N ASP A 155 4.21 -8.95 -20.27
CA ASP A 155 4.71 -9.30 -21.62
C ASP A 155 4.00 -10.53 -22.16
N LEU A 156 3.80 -11.56 -21.32
CA LEU A 156 3.00 -12.74 -21.66
C LEU A 156 1.56 -12.37 -22.05
N ARG A 157 0.92 -11.47 -21.30
CA ARG A 157 -0.41 -10.98 -21.64
C ARG A 157 -0.42 -10.32 -23.02
N ALA A 158 0.53 -9.42 -23.28
CA ALA A 158 0.64 -8.74 -24.56
C ALA A 158 0.85 -9.73 -25.73
N GLY A 159 1.57 -10.83 -25.48
CA GLY A 159 1.73 -11.90 -26.44
C GLY A 159 0.45 -12.72 -26.69
N LEU A 160 -0.31 -13.00 -25.61
CA LEU A 160 -1.54 -13.80 -25.69
C LEU A 160 -2.73 -13.02 -26.30
N THR A 161 -2.72 -11.69 -26.20
CA THR A 161 -3.80 -10.82 -26.71
C THR A 161 -3.53 -10.26 -28.10
N ARG A 162 -2.39 -10.56 -28.70
CA ARG A 162 -2.13 -10.23 -30.12
C ARG A 162 -3.00 -11.10 -31.00
N GLU A 163 -3.93 -10.47 -31.71
CA GLU A 163 -4.61 -11.10 -32.82
C GLU A 163 -3.56 -11.42 -33.90
N ILE A 164 -3.54 -12.68 -34.31
CA ILE A 164 -2.71 -13.14 -35.43
C ILE A 164 -3.51 -12.80 -36.70
N GLU A 165 -3.24 -11.64 -37.33
CA GLU A 165 -3.68 -11.32 -38.69
C GLU A 165 -2.87 -12.10 -39.72
#